data_790f1b1ad52bf75dc7607517ac17275b
#
_entry.id   790f1b1ad52bf75dc7607517ac17275b
#
_cell.length_a   1.000
_cell.length_b   1.000
_cell.length_c   1.000
_cell.angle_alpha   90.00
_cell.angle_beta   90.00
_cell.angle_gamma   90.00
#
_symmetry.space_group_name_H-M   'P 1'
#
loop_
_entity.id
_entity.type
_entity.pdbx_description
1 polymer ?
#
loop_
_entity_poly.entity_id
_entity_poly.type
_entity_poly.pdbx_seq_one_letter_code
_entity_poly.pdbx_strand_id
1 'polypeptide(L)'
;MKLFLIIAVTIINATALAQHKVTFSSQNYVGLLEGEQGSKFQLQTINGTKYKTWFVGVGTGIDWYYRRSIPLFMSLNKDFLIKGNRNFFIATDVGANFPWLVEKKSYVWPYIIDESIPGLYWGAGLGYKVGIGKLNDGILLQLGYSYKHVGEKVKSVYYYTTPMITDPEPDMTNRFDYYLRRLSLKIGWNF
;
A
#
# COMPACT_ATOMS: atom_id res chain seq x y z
N MET A 1 -5.75 31.60 24.65
CA MET A 1 -7.13 31.88 24.19
C MET A 1 -7.38 31.56 22.70
N LYS A 2 -6.56 32.07 21.77
CA LYS A 2 -6.78 31.83 20.31
C LYS A 2 -6.77 30.37 19.89
N LEU A 3 -5.86 29.55 20.44
CA LEU A 3 -5.77 28.11 20.12
C LEU A 3 -7.01 27.32 20.59
N PHE A 4 -7.55 27.66 21.76
CA PHE A 4 -8.77 27.05 22.30
C PHE A 4 -10.01 27.37 21.43
N LEU A 5 -10.07 28.58 20.87
CA LEU A 5 -11.14 28.98 19.98
C LEU A 5 -11.11 28.21 18.64
N ILE A 6 -9.92 27.99 18.11
CA ILE A 6 -9.71 27.22 16.86
C ILE A 6 -10.12 25.74 17.07
N ILE A 7 -9.72 25.14 18.19
CA ILE A 7 -10.11 23.77 18.54
C ILE A 7 -11.63 23.67 18.75
N ALA A 8 -12.25 24.62 19.44
CA ALA A 8 -13.69 24.64 19.63
C ALA A 8 -14.46 24.79 18.32
N VAL A 9 -14.01 25.65 17.40
CA VAL A 9 -14.63 25.83 16.08
C VAL A 9 -14.47 24.57 15.21
N THR A 10 -13.34 23.88 15.27
CA THR A 10 -13.15 22.61 14.55
C THR A 10 -14.04 21.48 15.10
N ILE A 11 -14.23 21.41 16.41
CA ILE A 11 -15.13 20.41 17.04
C ILE A 11 -16.61 20.70 16.69
N ILE A 12 -17.04 21.95 16.67
CA ILE A 12 -18.42 22.33 16.31
C ILE A 12 -18.71 21.98 14.84
N ASN A 13 -17.75 22.22 13.93
CA ASN A 13 -17.93 21.82 12.54
C ASN A 13 -17.96 20.29 12.34
N ALA A 14 -17.23 19.52 13.15
CA ALA A 14 -17.25 18.07 13.11
C ALA A 14 -18.62 17.50 13.55
N THR A 15 -19.31 18.12 14.52
CA THR A 15 -20.65 17.69 14.95
C THR A 15 -21.75 18.01 13.94
N ALA A 16 -21.63 19.09 13.16
CA ALA A 16 -22.57 19.43 12.10
C ALA A 16 -22.54 18.42 10.93
N LEU A 17 -21.40 17.75 10.69
CA LEU A 17 -21.27 16.69 9.71
C LEU A 17 -21.87 15.35 10.18
N ALA A 18 -22.10 15.17 11.47
CA ALA A 18 -22.62 13.93 12.06
C ALA A 18 -24.13 13.68 11.78
N GLN A 19 -24.87 14.64 11.22
CA GLN A 19 -26.28 14.45 10.85
C GLN A 19 -26.48 13.57 9.60
N HIS A 20 -25.45 13.31 8.81
CA HIS A 20 -25.50 12.34 7.72
C HIS A 20 -24.93 11.01 8.17
N LYS A 21 -25.64 9.92 7.87
CA LYS A 21 -25.27 8.56 8.25
C LYS A 21 -23.91 8.18 7.66
N VAL A 22 -22.87 8.26 8.48
CA VAL A 22 -21.55 7.69 8.18
C VAL A 22 -21.64 6.20 8.47
N THR A 23 -21.26 5.36 7.52
CA THR A 23 -21.27 3.91 7.68
C THR A 23 -19.85 3.37 7.64
N PHE A 24 -19.53 2.44 8.53
CA PHE A 24 -18.29 1.66 8.43
C PHE A 24 -18.34 0.81 7.17
N SER A 25 -17.20 0.64 6.52
CA SER A 25 -17.03 -0.26 5.38
C SER A 25 -15.64 -0.84 5.38
N SER A 26 -15.55 -2.14 5.09
CA SER A 26 -14.31 -2.88 4.94
C SER A 26 -14.22 -3.44 3.53
N GLN A 27 -13.11 -3.19 2.85
CA GLN A 27 -12.85 -3.67 1.50
C GLN A 27 -11.65 -4.62 1.54
N ASN A 28 -11.85 -5.85 1.04
CA ASN A 28 -10.83 -6.89 1.06
C ASN A 28 -10.55 -7.34 -0.37
N TYR A 29 -9.30 -7.34 -0.78
CA TYR A 29 -8.89 -7.61 -2.14
C TYR A 29 -7.85 -8.73 -2.23
N VAL A 30 -8.03 -9.57 -3.23
CA VAL A 30 -6.99 -10.43 -3.79
C VAL A 30 -6.66 -9.86 -5.16
N GLY A 31 -5.38 -9.68 -5.46
CA GLY A 31 -4.98 -9.05 -6.71
C GLY A 31 -3.74 -9.66 -7.33
N LEU A 32 -3.56 -9.31 -8.58
CA LEU A 32 -2.41 -9.63 -9.41
C LEU A 32 -1.72 -8.33 -9.77
N LEU A 33 -0.41 -8.31 -9.59
CA LEU A 33 0.47 -7.22 -9.99
C LEU A 33 1.29 -7.67 -11.17
N GLU A 34 1.30 -6.88 -12.23
CA GLU A 34 2.06 -7.14 -13.46
C GLU A 34 3.03 -6.00 -13.74
N GLY A 35 4.28 -6.31 -14.07
CA GLY A 35 5.31 -5.34 -14.41
C GLY A 35 6.61 -6.01 -14.80
N GLU A 36 7.72 -5.28 -14.77
CA GLU A 36 9.05 -5.74 -15.24
C GLU A 36 9.54 -7.04 -14.57
N GLN A 37 9.07 -7.34 -13.36
CA GLN A 37 9.42 -8.55 -12.60
C GLN A 37 8.40 -9.69 -12.77
N GLY A 38 7.55 -9.60 -13.81
CA GLY A 38 6.46 -10.56 -14.08
C GLY A 38 5.30 -10.43 -13.13
N SER A 39 4.40 -11.41 -13.18
CA SER A 39 3.15 -11.43 -12.41
C SER A 39 3.37 -11.91 -10.98
N LYS A 40 2.82 -11.21 -10.00
CA LYS A 40 2.84 -11.58 -8.57
C LYS A 40 1.52 -11.27 -7.90
N PHE A 41 1.24 -11.99 -6.83
CA PHE A 41 0.04 -11.80 -6.02
C PHE A 41 0.17 -10.63 -5.03
N GLN A 42 -0.99 -10.09 -4.66
CA GLN A 42 -1.14 -9.19 -3.53
C GLN A 42 -2.43 -9.50 -2.77
N LEU A 43 -2.42 -9.25 -1.47
CA LEU A 43 -3.60 -9.24 -0.60
C LEU A 43 -3.69 -7.87 0.05
N GLN A 44 -4.89 -7.30 0.11
CA GLN A 44 -5.11 -6.01 0.76
C GLN A 44 -6.41 -6.00 1.54
N THR A 45 -6.40 -5.32 2.68
CA THR A 45 -7.59 -4.97 3.44
C THR A 45 -7.60 -3.46 3.70
N ILE A 46 -8.74 -2.83 3.52
CA ILE A 46 -8.92 -1.39 3.69
C ILE A 46 -10.15 -1.21 4.58
N ASN A 47 -9.95 -0.63 5.75
CA ASN A 47 -11.01 -0.36 6.70
C ASN A 47 -11.23 1.15 6.82
N GLY A 48 -12.46 1.57 6.76
CA GLY A 48 -12.75 2.99 6.76
C GLY A 48 -14.23 3.32 6.90
N THR A 49 -14.55 4.52 6.49
CA THR A 49 -15.91 5.06 6.58
C THR A 49 -16.38 5.54 5.22
N LYS A 50 -17.67 5.31 4.98
CA LYS A 50 -18.36 5.77 3.78
C LYS A 50 -19.32 6.90 4.14
N TYR A 51 -19.21 8.00 3.42
CA TYR A 51 -20.07 9.15 3.49
C TYR A 51 -20.61 9.49 2.10
N LYS A 52 -21.89 9.27 1.87
CA LYS A 52 -22.51 9.41 0.54
C LYS A 52 -21.79 8.52 -0.49
N THR A 53 -21.10 9.16 -1.45
CA THR A 53 -20.37 8.52 -2.52
C THR A 53 -18.85 8.48 -2.27
N TRP A 54 -18.40 8.98 -1.12
CA TRP A 54 -16.98 8.99 -0.74
C TRP A 54 -16.70 7.91 0.29
N PHE A 55 -15.60 7.21 0.11
CA PHE A 55 -15.04 6.30 1.09
C PHE A 55 -13.62 6.78 1.42
N VAL A 56 -13.32 6.84 2.70
CA VAL A 56 -11.98 7.14 3.23
C VAL A 56 -11.60 6.04 4.20
N GLY A 57 -10.41 5.47 4.03
CA GLY A 57 -9.97 4.36 4.86
C GLY A 57 -8.46 4.28 5.01
N VAL A 58 -8.03 3.40 5.89
CA VAL A 58 -6.64 2.98 6.05
C VAL A 58 -6.53 1.54 5.60
N GLY A 59 -5.55 1.27 4.75
CA GLY A 59 -5.30 -0.03 4.17
C GLY A 59 -3.93 -0.57 4.52
N THR A 60 -3.87 -1.89 4.59
CA THR A 60 -2.63 -2.66 4.66
C THR A 60 -2.76 -3.93 3.85
N GLY A 61 -1.66 -4.65 3.68
CA GLY A 61 -1.69 -5.90 2.94
C GLY A 61 -0.35 -6.59 2.85
N ILE A 62 -0.27 -7.57 1.98
CA ILE A 62 0.96 -8.27 1.62
C ILE A 62 1.14 -8.16 0.11
N ASP A 63 2.30 -7.73 -0.30
CA ASP A 63 2.71 -7.54 -1.68
C ASP A 63 3.95 -8.41 -1.94
N TRP A 64 3.84 -9.39 -2.85
CA TRP A 64 4.93 -10.31 -3.20
C TRP A 64 5.76 -9.84 -4.40
N TYR A 65 5.46 -8.67 -4.94
CA TYR A 65 6.16 -8.17 -6.12
C TYR A 65 7.60 -7.74 -5.80
N TYR A 66 8.60 -8.34 -6.48
CA TYR A 66 10.03 -8.18 -6.30
C TYR A 66 10.51 -8.59 -4.89
N ARG A 67 10.19 -7.84 -3.88
CA ARG A 67 10.40 -8.15 -2.46
C ARG A 67 9.06 -8.18 -1.74
N ARG A 68 8.87 -9.22 -0.92
CA ARG A 68 7.69 -9.27 -0.05
C ARG A 68 7.70 -8.06 0.88
N SER A 69 6.58 -7.38 0.95
CA SER A 69 6.45 -6.14 1.71
C SER A 69 5.03 -5.93 2.21
N ILE A 70 4.91 -5.09 3.21
CA ILE A 70 3.66 -4.69 3.83
C ILE A 70 3.44 -3.21 3.51
N PRO A 71 2.59 -2.86 2.55
CA PRO A 71 2.15 -1.49 2.36
C PRO A 71 1.20 -1.07 3.49
N LEU A 72 1.39 0.14 4.00
CA LEU A 72 0.45 0.82 4.90
C LEU A 72 0.07 2.14 4.23
N PHE A 73 -1.21 2.35 3.94
CA PHE A 73 -1.65 3.46 3.11
C PHE A 73 -3.02 4.01 3.52
N MET A 74 -3.26 5.26 3.17
CA MET A 74 -4.59 5.86 3.16
C MET A 74 -5.21 5.64 1.79
N SER A 75 -6.51 5.34 1.78
CA SER A 75 -7.30 5.11 0.57
C SER A 75 -8.45 6.10 0.51
N LEU A 76 -8.65 6.67 -0.66
CA LEU A 76 -9.78 7.54 -0.98
C LEU A 76 -10.48 7.01 -2.22
N ASN A 77 -11.76 6.65 -2.08
CA ASN A 77 -12.56 6.18 -3.20
C ASN A 77 -13.76 7.10 -3.42
N LYS A 78 -14.11 7.29 -4.67
CA LYS A 78 -15.30 8.03 -5.11
C LYS A 78 -16.18 7.14 -5.96
N ASP A 79 -17.40 6.89 -5.49
CA ASP A 79 -18.40 6.11 -6.23
C ASP A 79 -19.20 6.99 -7.20
N PHE A 80 -19.48 6.43 -8.37
CA PHE A 80 -20.36 6.96 -9.40
C PHE A 80 -21.47 5.94 -9.64
N LEU A 81 -22.69 6.28 -9.25
CA LEU A 81 -23.83 5.40 -9.40
C LEU A 81 -24.19 5.27 -10.90
N ILE A 82 -24.39 4.03 -11.36
CA ILE A 82 -24.86 3.78 -12.74
C ILE A 82 -26.37 3.60 -12.73
N LYS A 83 -26.84 2.49 -12.23
CA LYS A 83 -28.26 2.14 -12.10
C LYS A 83 -28.44 0.95 -11.15
N GLY A 84 -29.43 1.03 -10.28
CA GLY A 84 -29.66 -0.03 -9.31
C GLY A 84 -28.50 -0.19 -8.34
N ASN A 85 -28.04 -1.43 -8.15
CA ASN A 85 -27.01 -1.77 -7.17
C ASN A 85 -25.59 -1.86 -7.80
N ARG A 86 -25.31 -1.05 -8.82
CA ARG A 86 -24.05 -1.07 -9.59
C ARG A 86 -23.39 0.29 -9.57
N ASN A 87 -22.12 0.35 -9.23
CA ASN A 87 -21.34 1.57 -9.16
C ASN A 87 -20.01 1.39 -9.88
N PHE A 88 -19.56 2.39 -10.62
CA PHE A 88 -18.15 2.60 -10.88
C PHE A 88 -17.54 3.37 -9.72
N PHE A 89 -16.26 3.14 -9.46
CA PHE A 89 -15.52 3.96 -8.51
C PHE A 89 -14.10 4.26 -9.01
N ILE A 90 -13.59 5.39 -8.58
CA ILE A 90 -12.17 5.74 -8.71
C ILE A 90 -11.57 5.57 -7.33
N ALA A 91 -10.43 4.88 -7.26
CA ALA A 91 -9.68 4.66 -6.03
C ALA A 91 -8.29 5.28 -6.15
N THR A 92 -7.82 5.90 -5.06
CA THR A 92 -6.46 6.42 -4.93
C THR A 92 -5.92 6.01 -3.57
N ASP A 93 -4.69 5.50 -3.57
CA ASP A 93 -3.98 5.03 -2.38
C ASP A 93 -2.65 5.77 -2.26
N VAL A 94 -2.26 6.18 -1.04
CA VAL A 94 -0.95 6.79 -0.78
C VAL A 94 -0.46 6.40 0.61
N GLY A 95 0.82 6.05 0.72
CA GLY A 95 1.39 5.62 1.98
C GLY A 95 2.85 5.20 1.89
N ALA A 96 3.25 4.33 2.79
CA ALA A 96 4.59 3.79 2.86
C ALA A 96 4.57 2.27 2.66
N ASN A 97 5.64 1.76 2.07
CA ASN A 97 5.88 0.34 1.88
C ASN A 97 7.01 -0.13 2.78
N PHE A 98 6.75 -1.16 3.58
CA PHE A 98 7.70 -1.74 4.52
C PHE A 98 8.15 -3.10 4.00
N PRO A 99 9.39 -3.25 3.52
CA PRO A 99 9.92 -4.54 3.10
C PRO A 99 9.90 -5.53 4.26
N TRP A 100 9.39 -6.73 4.01
CA TRP A 100 9.37 -7.79 5.00
C TRP A 100 10.58 -8.72 4.77
N LEU A 101 11.62 -8.51 5.53
CA LEU A 101 12.76 -9.43 5.58
C LEU A 101 12.46 -10.54 6.59
N VAL A 102 12.46 -11.78 6.12
CA VAL A 102 12.34 -12.96 6.98
C VAL A 102 13.63 -13.18 7.78
N GLU A 103 14.76 -12.75 7.22
CA GLU A 103 16.07 -12.79 7.85
C GLU A 103 16.72 -11.41 7.77
N LYS A 104 17.38 -11.00 8.87
CA LYS A 104 18.11 -9.71 8.94
C LYS A 104 19.22 -9.59 7.89
N LYS A 105 19.70 -10.73 7.36
CA LYS A 105 20.75 -10.79 6.33
C LYS A 105 20.35 -11.81 5.28
N SER A 106 20.09 -11.37 4.06
CA SER A 106 19.93 -12.26 2.92
C SER A 106 21.24 -12.31 2.15
N TYR A 107 21.80 -13.51 2.00
CA TYR A 107 23.04 -13.73 1.26
C TYR A 107 22.70 -13.94 -0.22
N VAL A 108 23.08 -12.98 -1.06
CA VAL A 108 23.09 -13.14 -2.52
C VAL A 108 24.53 -13.00 -2.96
N TRP A 109 25.28 -14.12 -2.98
CA TRP A 109 26.71 -14.11 -3.28
C TRP A 109 27.02 -13.31 -4.57
N PRO A 110 27.99 -12.35 -4.58
CA PRO A 110 28.95 -11.98 -3.51
C PRO A 110 28.46 -10.88 -2.54
N TYR A 111 27.17 -10.66 -2.41
CA TYR A 111 26.60 -9.55 -1.66
C TYR A 111 25.79 -10.02 -0.44
N ILE A 112 25.86 -9.24 0.63
CA ILE A 112 24.97 -9.39 1.79
C ILE A 112 24.02 -8.20 1.78
N ILE A 113 22.72 -8.46 1.71
CA ILE A 113 21.71 -7.42 1.93
C ILE A 113 21.61 -7.21 3.44
N ASP A 114 22.11 -6.06 3.90
CA ASP A 114 22.22 -5.74 5.33
C ASP A 114 20.92 -5.09 5.85
N GLU A 115 20.31 -4.21 5.04
CA GLU A 115 19.14 -3.45 5.44
C GLU A 115 18.23 -3.17 4.25
N SER A 116 16.92 -3.32 4.45
CA SER A 116 15.90 -2.82 3.50
C SER A 116 15.24 -1.57 4.06
N ILE A 117 15.18 -0.55 3.22
CA ILE A 117 14.68 0.77 3.58
C ILE A 117 13.23 0.90 3.12
N PRO A 118 12.29 1.28 4.02
CA PRO A 118 10.92 1.59 3.63
C PRO A 118 10.87 2.70 2.58
N GLY A 119 9.90 2.64 1.69
CA GLY A 119 9.76 3.61 0.61
C GLY A 119 8.32 4.04 0.37
N LEU A 120 8.14 4.94 -0.58
CA LEU A 120 6.84 5.43 -0.98
C LEU A 120 6.00 4.32 -1.63
N TYR A 121 4.73 4.27 -1.28
CA TYR A 121 3.69 3.50 -1.96
C TYR A 121 2.58 4.44 -2.42
N TRP A 122 2.15 4.30 -3.68
CA TRP A 122 0.92 4.93 -4.14
C TRP A 122 0.27 4.11 -5.25
N GLY A 123 -1.02 4.30 -5.41
CA GLY A 123 -1.79 3.64 -6.45
C GLY A 123 -2.99 4.46 -6.87
N ALA A 124 -3.45 4.23 -8.10
CA ALA A 124 -4.70 4.77 -8.60
C ALA A 124 -5.37 3.73 -9.51
N GLY A 125 -6.70 3.67 -9.49
CA GLY A 125 -7.41 2.69 -10.28
C GLY A 125 -8.88 3.04 -10.49
N LEU A 126 -9.45 2.35 -11.47
CA LEU A 126 -10.88 2.35 -11.75
C LEU A 126 -11.45 1.00 -11.31
N GLY A 127 -12.59 1.04 -10.67
CA GLY A 127 -13.25 -0.16 -10.22
C GLY A 127 -14.73 -0.18 -10.54
N TYR A 128 -15.26 -1.38 -10.47
CA TYR A 128 -16.67 -1.68 -10.66
C TYR A 128 -17.16 -2.48 -9.45
N LYS A 129 -18.26 -2.02 -8.86
CA LYS A 129 -18.90 -2.65 -7.72
C LYS A 129 -20.26 -3.17 -8.11
N VAL A 130 -20.52 -4.43 -7.76
CA VAL A 130 -21.85 -5.05 -7.83
C VAL A 130 -22.31 -5.32 -6.41
N GLY A 131 -23.31 -4.58 -5.94
CA GLY A 131 -23.89 -4.81 -4.61
C GLY A 131 -24.68 -6.11 -4.54
N ILE A 132 -24.56 -6.79 -3.42
CA ILE A 132 -25.24 -8.05 -3.12
C ILE A 132 -26.19 -7.79 -1.95
N GLY A 133 -27.49 -8.00 -2.17
CA GLY A 133 -28.50 -7.84 -1.11
C GLY A 133 -28.88 -6.39 -0.79
N LYS A 134 -29.41 -6.18 0.41
CA LYS A 134 -29.93 -4.88 0.89
C LYS A 134 -28.90 -4.07 1.69
N LEU A 135 -27.84 -4.70 2.15
CA LEU A 135 -26.73 -4.07 2.84
C LEU A 135 -25.67 -3.61 1.82
N ASN A 136 -24.77 -2.76 2.24
CA ASN A 136 -23.73 -2.17 1.37
C ASN A 136 -22.70 -3.19 0.84
N ASP A 137 -22.97 -4.47 1.05
CA ASP A 137 -22.13 -5.60 0.65
C ASP A 137 -22.03 -5.70 -0.86
N GLY A 138 -20.88 -6.07 -1.37
CA GLY A 138 -20.72 -6.22 -2.81
C GLY A 138 -19.39 -6.82 -3.23
N ILE A 139 -19.38 -7.29 -4.46
CA ILE A 139 -18.16 -7.72 -5.15
C ILE A 139 -17.54 -6.49 -5.82
N LEU A 140 -16.23 -6.38 -5.71
CA LEU A 140 -15.42 -5.32 -6.27
C LEU A 140 -14.50 -5.92 -7.34
N LEU A 141 -14.40 -5.25 -8.49
CA LEU A 141 -13.38 -5.50 -9.50
C LEU A 141 -12.66 -4.18 -9.74
N GLN A 142 -11.34 -4.17 -9.68
CA GLN A 142 -10.53 -2.96 -9.85
C GLN A 142 -9.35 -3.23 -10.77
N LEU A 143 -9.17 -2.34 -11.75
CA LEU A 143 -7.99 -2.25 -12.59
C LEU A 143 -7.27 -0.94 -12.26
N GLY A 144 -5.96 -1.00 -12.05
CA GLY A 144 -5.22 0.17 -11.64
C GLY A 144 -3.74 0.10 -11.97
N TYR A 145 -3.08 1.16 -11.57
CA TYR A 145 -1.63 1.30 -11.59
C TYR A 145 -1.15 1.52 -10.17
N SER A 146 -0.03 0.91 -9.81
CA SER A 146 0.60 1.10 -8.52
C SER A 146 2.11 1.29 -8.65
N TYR A 147 2.66 2.02 -7.71
CA TYR A 147 4.07 2.33 -7.60
C TYR A 147 4.55 1.97 -6.20
N LYS A 148 5.72 1.34 -6.15
CA LYS A 148 6.40 0.98 -4.91
C LYS A 148 7.88 1.32 -5.02
N HIS A 149 8.40 2.04 -4.04
CA HIS A 149 9.82 2.26 -3.84
C HIS A 149 10.34 1.30 -2.77
N VAL A 150 11.51 0.72 -3.03
CA VAL A 150 12.24 -0.14 -2.09
C VAL A 150 13.71 0.24 -2.16
N GLY A 151 14.30 0.58 -1.03
CA GLY A 151 15.75 0.78 -0.90
C GLY A 151 16.41 -0.45 -0.25
N GLU A 152 17.60 -0.80 -0.72
CA GLU A 152 18.42 -1.87 -0.14
C GLU A 152 19.85 -1.36 0.10
N LYS A 153 20.39 -1.60 1.29
CA LYS A 153 21.80 -1.45 1.58
C LYS A 153 22.48 -2.80 1.44
N VAL A 154 23.51 -2.85 0.63
CA VAL A 154 24.23 -4.08 0.28
C VAL A 154 25.68 -3.92 0.66
N LYS A 155 26.22 -4.85 1.44
CA LYS A 155 27.62 -4.97 1.74
C LYS A 155 28.28 -5.97 0.80
N SER A 156 29.38 -5.58 0.16
CA SER A 156 30.18 -6.49 -0.64
C SER A 156 31.07 -7.32 0.28
N VAL A 157 31.05 -8.64 0.13
CA VAL A 157 31.91 -9.56 0.88
C VAL A 157 33.08 -9.94 0.00
N TYR A 158 34.27 -9.46 0.34
CA TYR A 158 35.51 -9.87 -0.29
C TYR A 158 36.21 -10.93 0.57
N TYR A 159 36.41 -12.11 0.04
CA TYR A 159 37.28 -13.11 0.65
C TYR A 159 38.70 -12.88 0.13
N TYR A 160 39.58 -12.34 0.97
CA TYR A 160 41.00 -12.34 0.68
C TYR A 160 41.59 -13.73 0.94
N THR A 161 42.16 -14.34 -0.07
CA THR A 161 42.85 -15.64 0.05
C THR A 161 44.24 -15.52 0.61
N THR A 162 44.73 -14.33 0.95
CA THR A 162 46.09 -14.07 1.49
C THR A 162 46.01 -13.65 2.96
N PRO A 163 46.70 -14.37 3.89
CA PRO A 163 46.61 -14.12 5.33
C PRO A 163 47.47 -12.95 5.87
N MET A 164 47.84 -11.97 5.07
CA MET A 164 48.85 -10.96 5.46
C MET A 164 48.40 -9.50 5.36
N ILE A 165 47.12 -9.20 5.29
CA ILE A 165 46.66 -7.80 5.32
C ILE A 165 45.79 -7.58 6.58
N THR A 166 46.38 -6.90 7.57
CA THR A 166 45.76 -6.50 8.84
C THR A 166 45.01 -5.15 8.73
N ASP A 167 44.79 -4.63 7.53
CA ASP A 167 43.98 -3.43 7.36
C ASP A 167 42.50 -3.76 7.47
N PRO A 168 41.72 -2.96 8.24
CA PRO A 168 40.28 -3.14 8.30
C PRO A 168 39.70 -2.97 6.90
N GLU A 169 38.93 -3.97 6.46
CA GLU A 169 38.25 -3.95 5.17
C GLU A 169 37.48 -2.64 5.01
N PRO A 170 37.62 -1.94 3.87
CA PRO A 170 36.77 -0.80 3.60
C PRO A 170 35.31 -1.27 3.56
N ASP A 171 34.49 -0.76 4.46
CA ASP A 171 33.07 -1.09 4.58
C ASP A 171 32.33 -0.53 3.34
N MET A 172 32.46 -1.26 2.21
CA MET A 172 31.84 -0.88 0.94
C MET A 172 30.33 -1.18 1.01
N THR A 173 29.58 -0.24 1.60
CA THR A 173 28.14 -0.29 1.63
C THR A 173 27.59 0.47 0.43
N ASN A 174 26.95 -0.23 -0.49
CA ASN A 174 26.26 0.35 -1.62
C ASN A 174 24.76 0.41 -1.33
N ARG A 175 24.12 1.50 -1.73
CA ARG A 175 22.67 1.65 -1.67
C ARG A 175 22.07 1.50 -3.06
N PHE A 176 21.07 0.63 -3.16
CA PHE A 176 20.28 0.44 -4.37
C PHE A 176 18.84 0.87 -4.11
N ASP A 177 18.29 1.68 -5.00
CA ASP A 177 16.92 2.16 -4.93
C ASP A 177 16.13 1.61 -6.13
N TYR A 178 15.05 0.86 -5.85
CA TYR A 178 14.20 0.21 -6.85
C TYR A 178 12.86 0.94 -6.94
N TYR A 179 12.52 1.34 -8.15
CA TYR A 179 11.30 2.06 -8.49
C TYR A 179 10.36 1.14 -9.28
N LEU A 180 9.48 0.45 -8.59
CA LEU A 180 8.67 -0.62 -9.14
C LEU A 180 7.32 -0.08 -9.62
N ARG A 181 7.13 -0.06 -10.92
CA ARG A 181 5.90 0.36 -11.62
C ARG A 181 5.12 -0.88 -12.02
N ARG A 182 3.79 -0.90 -11.73
CA ARG A 182 3.00 -2.13 -11.88
C ARG A 182 1.58 -1.81 -12.28
N LEU A 183 1.02 -2.62 -13.17
CA LEU A 183 -0.41 -2.73 -13.35
C LEU A 183 -0.98 -3.62 -12.24
N SER A 184 -2.18 -3.34 -11.79
CA SER A 184 -2.85 -4.13 -10.76
C SER A 184 -4.26 -4.50 -11.20
N LEU A 185 -4.59 -5.79 -11.12
CA LEU A 185 -5.94 -6.30 -11.26
C LEU A 185 -6.35 -6.89 -9.92
N LYS A 186 -7.44 -6.38 -9.35
CA LYS A 186 -7.91 -6.80 -8.02
C LYS A 186 -9.37 -7.23 -8.10
N ILE A 187 -9.68 -8.34 -7.44
CA ILE A 187 -11.04 -8.74 -7.12
C ILE A 187 -11.22 -8.69 -5.61
N GLY A 188 -12.36 -8.24 -5.13
CA GLY A 188 -12.59 -8.09 -3.71
C GLY A 188 -14.04 -8.12 -3.33
N TRP A 189 -14.26 -8.01 -2.04
CA TRP A 189 -15.58 -7.85 -1.45
C TRP A 189 -15.55 -6.73 -0.42
N ASN A 190 -16.68 -6.06 -0.27
CA ASN A 190 -16.87 -5.09 0.79
C ASN A 190 -18.11 -5.42 1.63
N PHE A 191 -18.04 -5.04 2.87
CA PHE A 191 -19.13 -5.09 3.83
C PHE A 191 -19.11 -3.87 4.75
#